data_4b3a023598a42333202af26ea950767a
#
_entry.id   4b3a023598a42333202af26ea950767a
#
_cell.length_a   1.000
_cell.length_b   1.000
_cell.length_c   1.000
_cell.angle_alpha   90.00
_cell.angle_beta   90.00
_cell.angle_gamma   90.00
#
_symmetry.space_group_name_H-M   'P 1'
#
loop_
_entity.id
_entity.type
_entity.pdbx_description
1 polymer ?
#
loop_
_entity_poly.entity_id
_entity_poly.type
_entity_poly.pdbx_seq_one_letter_code
_entity_poly.pdbx_strand_id
1 'polypeptide(L)'
;MLPSAPDTAAARAAVNLVNEVSDAPLVGHVWRTWFFGRQLIAEHVHDADLEVGFVAAMLHDLGLTAGFDCDAPFEQAGAAAAADTLAGLGWPQDRIALTAAAIGQHLDLASAQARPEIALVHLGAAADVIGLRVDNLPGELIEEVLNTYPRQGFVDAVLPALERQVERKPESTIAQLFRAVRFGDLMRACPLDAR
;
A
#
# COMPACT_ATOMS: atom_id res chain seq x y z
N MET A 1 -2.82 -18.06 12.06
CA MET A 1 -3.87 -17.88 11.02
C MET A 1 -4.04 -16.39 10.74
N LEU A 2 -3.87 -15.98 9.48
CA LEU A 2 -4.01 -14.59 9.08
C LEU A 2 -5.43 -14.06 9.37
N PRO A 3 -5.56 -12.80 9.79
CA PRO A 3 -6.87 -12.18 9.97
C PRO A 3 -7.62 -12.15 8.65
N SER A 4 -8.92 -12.47 8.68
CA SER A 4 -9.75 -12.46 7.47
C SER A 4 -9.82 -11.04 6.85
N ALA A 5 -9.74 -10.96 5.53
CA ALA A 5 -10.09 -9.76 4.80
C ALA A 5 -11.61 -9.50 4.88
N PRO A 6 -12.08 -8.25 4.77
CA PRO A 6 -13.49 -7.96 4.64
C PRO A 6 -14.08 -8.67 3.41
N ASP A 7 -15.25 -9.29 3.58
CA ASP A 7 -15.99 -9.95 2.47
C ASP A 7 -17.19 -9.09 2.04
N THR A 8 -16.90 -8.00 1.37
CA THR A 8 -17.90 -7.03 0.88
C THR A 8 -17.76 -6.84 -0.63
N ALA A 9 -18.75 -6.19 -1.25
CA ALA A 9 -18.70 -5.90 -2.68
C ALA A 9 -17.48 -5.02 -3.04
N ALA A 10 -17.17 -4.01 -2.22
CA ALA A 10 -16.04 -3.12 -2.46
C ALA A 10 -14.70 -3.81 -2.25
N ALA A 11 -14.57 -4.63 -1.20
CA ALA A 11 -13.35 -5.40 -0.97
C ALA A 11 -13.07 -6.37 -2.12
N ARG A 12 -14.10 -7.09 -2.59
CA ARG A 12 -13.97 -7.98 -3.75
C ARG A 12 -13.63 -7.22 -5.03
N ALA A 13 -14.23 -6.05 -5.25
CA ALA A 13 -13.93 -5.23 -6.42
C ALA A 13 -12.48 -4.72 -6.39
N ALA A 14 -11.98 -4.29 -5.24
CA ALA A 14 -10.59 -3.87 -5.06
C ALA A 14 -9.61 -5.02 -5.35
N VAL A 15 -9.86 -6.22 -4.81
CA VAL A 15 -9.04 -7.42 -5.07
C VAL A 15 -9.08 -7.81 -6.54
N ASN A 16 -10.24 -7.78 -7.17
CA ASN A 16 -10.35 -8.11 -8.59
C ASN A 16 -9.59 -7.11 -9.45
N LEU A 17 -9.75 -5.81 -9.19
CA LEU A 17 -9.08 -4.76 -9.94
C LEU A 17 -7.55 -4.89 -9.84
N VAL A 18 -7.00 -5.03 -8.63
CA VAL A 18 -5.54 -5.17 -8.48
C VAL A 18 -5.01 -6.43 -9.16
N ASN A 19 -5.73 -7.55 -9.10
CA ASN A 19 -5.34 -8.78 -9.80
C ASN A 19 -5.40 -8.67 -11.32
N GLU A 20 -6.29 -7.83 -11.85
CA GLU A 20 -6.43 -7.62 -13.30
C GLU A 20 -5.30 -6.76 -13.87
N VAL A 21 -4.85 -5.74 -13.12
CA VAL A 21 -3.96 -4.69 -13.65
C VAL A 21 -2.52 -4.78 -13.14
N SER A 22 -2.24 -5.62 -12.15
CA SER A 22 -0.94 -5.71 -11.48
C SER A 22 -0.27 -7.05 -11.72
N ASP A 23 1.07 -7.06 -11.70
CA ASP A 23 1.85 -8.29 -11.66
C ASP A 23 1.83 -8.95 -10.26
N ALA A 24 2.24 -10.21 -10.19
CA ALA A 24 2.21 -10.98 -8.95
C ALA A 24 3.03 -10.35 -7.80
N PRO A 25 4.24 -9.76 -8.03
CA PRO A 25 4.97 -9.05 -6.99
C PRO A 25 4.21 -7.88 -6.37
N LEU A 26 3.51 -7.07 -7.19
CA LEU A 26 2.71 -5.95 -6.71
C LEU A 26 1.44 -6.43 -5.99
N VAL A 27 0.76 -7.46 -6.51
CA VAL A 27 -0.35 -8.12 -5.79
C VAL A 27 0.09 -8.61 -4.42
N GLY A 28 1.24 -9.30 -4.34
CA GLY A 28 1.81 -9.72 -3.06
C GLY A 28 2.07 -8.54 -2.10
N HIS A 29 2.59 -7.42 -2.63
CA HIS A 29 2.84 -6.21 -1.85
C HIS A 29 1.58 -5.65 -1.19
N VAL A 30 0.50 -5.47 -1.93
CA VAL A 30 -0.73 -4.88 -1.36
C VAL A 30 -1.35 -5.76 -0.28
N TRP A 31 -1.25 -7.08 -0.41
CA TRP A 31 -1.66 -8.01 0.65
C TRP A 31 -0.77 -7.93 1.89
N ARG A 32 0.56 -7.88 1.73
CA ARG A 32 1.49 -7.71 2.86
C ARG A 32 1.28 -6.36 3.53
N THR A 33 1.03 -5.30 2.76
CA THR A 33 0.65 -3.97 3.26
C THR A 33 -0.56 -4.04 4.19
N TRP A 34 -1.62 -4.74 3.79
CA TRP A 34 -2.79 -4.94 4.63
C TRP A 34 -2.47 -5.65 5.95
N PHE A 35 -1.79 -6.80 5.91
CA PHE A 35 -1.54 -7.59 7.12
C PHE A 35 -0.60 -6.89 8.08
N PHE A 36 0.48 -6.32 7.58
CA PHE A 36 1.45 -5.59 8.41
C PHE A 36 0.86 -4.29 8.95
N GLY A 37 0.18 -3.52 8.10
CA GLY A 37 -0.45 -2.27 8.50
C GLY A 37 -1.50 -2.47 9.59
N ARG A 38 -2.39 -3.44 9.41
CA ARG A 38 -3.40 -3.79 10.43
C ARG A 38 -2.77 -4.18 11.77
N GLN A 39 -1.66 -4.90 11.76
CA GLN A 39 -0.94 -5.25 12.99
C GLN A 39 -0.27 -4.03 13.62
N LEU A 40 0.33 -3.15 12.82
CA LEU A 40 1.02 -1.96 13.30
C LEU A 40 0.09 -0.90 13.90
N ILE A 41 -1.20 -0.93 13.54
CA ILE A 41 -2.23 -0.09 14.15
C ILE A 41 -3.05 -0.82 15.22
N ALA A 42 -2.59 -1.96 15.73
CA ALA A 42 -3.41 -2.84 16.60
C ALA A 42 -4.04 -2.12 17.83
N GLU A 43 -3.35 -1.13 18.40
CA GLU A 43 -3.86 -0.32 19.52
C GLU A 43 -5.04 0.57 19.12
N HIS A 44 -5.18 0.90 17.85
CA HIS A 44 -6.23 1.78 17.28
C HIS A 44 -7.19 1.04 16.35
N VAL A 45 -7.05 -0.27 16.23
CA VAL A 45 -7.86 -1.07 15.29
C VAL A 45 -9.36 -0.98 15.55
N HIS A 46 -9.75 -0.73 16.80
CA HIS A 46 -11.16 -0.59 17.19
C HIS A 46 -11.81 0.70 16.69
N ASP A 47 -11.01 1.73 16.40
CA ASP A 47 -11.45 3.02 15.91
C ASP A 47 -11.42 3.08 14.38
N ALA A 48 -10.84 2.06 13.72
CA ALA A 48 -10.65 2.02 12.28
C ALA A 48 -11.87 1.46 11.54
N ASP A 49 -12.22 2.07 10.42
CA ASP A 49 -13.01 1.42 9.38
C ASP A 49 -12.10 0.45 8.60
N LEU A 50 -12.09 -0.81 9.05
CA LEU A 50 -11.20 -1.83 8.47
C LEU A 50 -11.50 -2.15 7.01
N GLU A 51 -12.73 -1.92 6.53
CA GLU A 51 -13.04 -2.08 5.12
C GLU A 51 -12.40 -0.95 4.28
N VAL A 52 -12.45 0.28 4.75
CA VAL A 52 -11.74 1.41 4.13
C VAL A 52 -10.25 1.15 4.11
N GLY A 53 -9.65 0.75 5.25
CA GLY A 53 -8.23 0.43 5.34
C GLY A 53 -7.81 -0.70 4.39
N PHE A 54 -8.64 -1.75 4.27
CA PHE A 54 -8.39 -2.86 3.35
C PHE A 54 -8.42 -2.42 1.88
N VAL A 55 -9.52 -1.74 1.49
CA VAL A 55 -9.67 -1.26 0.11
C VAL A 55 -8.54 -0.29 -0.26
N ALA A 56 -8.18 0.61 0.66
CA ALA A 56 -7.05 1.52 0.44
C ALA A 56 -5.73 0.76 0.29
N ALA A 57 -5.46 -0.24 1.13
CA ALA A 57 -4.26 -1.08 1.02
C ALA A 57 -4.21 -1.86 -0.30
N MET A 58 -5.36 -2.36 -0.81
CA MET A 58 -5.39 -3.04 -2.11
C MET A 58 -5.11 -2.10 -3.29
N LEU A 59 -5.53 -0.84 -3.21
CA LEU A 59 -5.54 0.07 -4.36
C LEU A 59 -4.45 1.16 -4.32
N HIS A 60 -3.59 1.22 -3.26
CA HIS A 60 -2.68 2.36 -3.05
C HIS A 60 -1.64 2.54 -4.16
N ASP A 61 -1.25 1.47 -4.81
CA ASP A 61 -0.24 1.46 -5.85
C ASP A 61 -0.81 1.34 -7.29
N LEU A 62 -2.12 1.49 -7.48
CA LEU A 62 -2.73 1.46 -8.82
C LEU A 62 -2.03 2.40 -9.81
N GLY A 63 -1.63 3.58 -9.36
CA GLY A 63 -0.94 4.56 -10.20
C GLY A 63 0.45 4.14 -10.70
N LEU A 64 1.00 3.01 -10.22
CA LEU A 64 2.21 2.40 -10.79
C LEU A 64 1.91 1.49 -11.99
N THR A 65 0.64 1.11 -12.19
CA THR A 65 0.23 0.21 -13.27
C THR A 65 -0.04 0.97 -14.57
N ALA A 66 0.18 0.31 -15.71
CA ALA A 66 0.07 0.94 -17.02
C ALA A 66 -1.32 1.54 -17.31
N GLY A 67 -2.38 0.97 -16.72
CA GLY A 67 -3.75 1.45 -16.94
C GLY A 67 -4.09 2.74 -16.20
N PHE A 68 -3.33 3.08 -15.16
CA PHE A 68 -3.59 4.21 -14.25
C PHE A 68 -2.44 5.20 -14.14
N ASP A 69 -1.27 4.89 -14.70
CA ASP A 69 -0.14 5.83 -14.73
C ASP A 69 -0.47 7.04 -15.63
N CYS A 70 -0.31 8.23 -15.08
CA CYS A 70 -0.58 9.51 -15.76
C CYS A 70 0.46 10.56 -15.32
N ASP A 71 0.24 11.83 -15.65
CA ASP A 71 1.17 12.92 -15.29
C ASP A 71 1.15 13.28 -13.79
N ALA A 72 0.07 12.94 -13.07
CA ALA A 72 0.01 13.13 -11.62
C ALA A 72 0.96 12.15 -10.88
N PRO A 73 1.44 12.47 -9.66
CA PRO A 73 2.11 11.52 -8.80
C PRO A 73 1.31 10.22 -8.66
N PHE A 74 1.98 9.05 -8.63
CA PHE A 74 1.28 7.77 -8.70
C PHE A 74 0.31 7.56 -7.54
N GLU A 75 0.63 8.06 -6.34
CA GLU A 75 -0.25 8.01 -5.17
C GLU A 75 -1.53 8.84 -5.38
N GLN A 76 -1.45 9.93 -6.12
CA GLN A 76 -2.61 10.76 -6.46
C GLN A 76 -3.44 10.13 -7.59
N ALA A 77 -2.77 9.56 -8.60
CA ALA A 77 -3.42 8.81 -9.67
C ALA A 77 -4.18 7.60 -9.11
N GLY A 78 -3.56 6.84 -8.19
CA GLY A 78 -4.20 5.72 -7.50
C GLY A 78 -5.39 6.15 -6.65
N ALA A 79 -5.28 7.27 -5.92
CA ALA A 79 -6.35 7.83 -5.13
C ALA A 79 -7.58 8.22 -5.98
N ALA A 80 -7.35 8.86 -7.13
CA ALA A 80 -8.41 9.22 -8.07
C ALA A 80 -9.09 7.97 -8.66
N ALA A 81 -8.31 7.00 -9.12
CA ALA A 81 -8.83 5.74 -9.67
C ALA A 81 -9.66 4.95 -8.65
N ALA A 82 -9.20 4.90 -7.39
CA ALA A 82 -9.94 4.26 -6.30
C ALA A 82 -11.27 4.99 -6.03
N ALA A 83 -11.25 6.33 -6.00
CA ALA A 83 -12.46 7.14 -5.79
C ALA A 83 -13.51 6.89 -6.89
N ASP A 84 -13.10 6.88 -8.16
CA ASP A 84 -13.98 6.61 -9.29
C ASP A 84 -14.58 5.19 -9.22
N THR A 85 -13.75 4.19 -8.90
CA THR A 85 -14.20 2.80 -8.73
C THR A 85 -15.24 2.67 -7.63
N LEU A 86 -14.99 3.28 -6.47
CA LEU A 86 -15.89 3.21 -5.31
C LEU A 86 -17.17 4.01 -5.52
N ALA A 87 -17.11 5.15 -6.21
CA ALA A 87 -18.29 5.91 -6.60
C ALA A 87 -19.21 5.09 -7.54
N GLY A 88 -18.62 4.35 -8.48
CA GLY A 88 -19.34 3.42 -9.35
C GLY A 88 -20.03 2.27 -8.59
N LEU A 89 -19.55 1.93 -7.39
CA LEU A 89 -20.16 0.94 -6.49
C LEU A 89 -21.19 1.56 -5.52
N GLY A 90 -21.41 2.88 -5.58
CA GLY A 90 -22.34 3.57 -4.70
C GLY A 90 -21.87 3.70 -3.24
N TRP A 91 -20.55 3.70 -3.01
CA TRP A 91 -20.02 3.90 -1.66
C TRP A 91 -20.36 5.29 -1.09
N PRO A 92 -20.50 5.42 0.25
CA PRO A 92 -20.67 6.72 0.90
C PRO A 92 -19.49 7.66 0.60
N GLN A 93 -19.79 8.91 0.34
CA GLN A 93 -18.79 9.91 -0.08
C GLN A 93 -17.69 10.13 0.96
N ASP A 94 -18.01 10.06 2.25
CA ASP A 94 -17.05 10.17 3.35
C ASP A 94 -16.06 8.99 3.38
N ARG A 95 -16.52 7.77 3.09
CA ARG A 95 -15.67 6.58 2.97
C ARG A 95 -14.79 6.65 1.72
N ILE A 96 -15.32 7.13 0.58
CA ILE A 96 -14.54 7.37 -0.63
C ILE A 96 -13.42 8.39 -0.34
N ALA A 97 -13.75 9.51 0.28
CA ALA A 97 -12.79 10.54 0.62
C ALA A 97 -11.69 10.02 1.56
N LEU A 98 -12.06 9.20 2.55
CA LEU A 98 -11.09 8.60 3.47
C LEU A 98 -10.17 7.59 2.78
N THR A 99 -10.72 6.75 1.88
CA THR A 99 -9.93 5.82 1.06
C THR A 99 -8.94 6.58 0.19
N ALA A 100 -9.40 7.61 -0.52
CA ALA A 100 -8.54 8.44 -1.36
C ALA A 100 -7.44 9.15 -0.54
N ALA A 101 -7.77 9.63 0.67
CA ALA A 101 -6.79 10.22 1.57
C ALA A 101 -5.74 9.19 2.03
N ALA A 102 -6.16 7.97 2.39
CA ALA A 102 -5.25 6.90 2.79
C ALA A 102 -4.27 6.52 1.67
N ILE A 103 -4.76 6.48 0.43
CA ILE A 103 -3.94 6.22 -0.75
C ILE A 103 -3.02 7.41 -1.05
N GLY A 104 -3.58 8.62 -1.16
CA GLY A 104 -2.85 9.81 -1.58
C GLY A 104 -1.76 10.26 -0.60
N GLN A 105 -1.87 9.88 0.67
CA GLN A 105 -0.94 10.28 1.73
C GLN A 105 -0.01 9.14 2.19
N HIS A 106 -0.07 7.94 1.57
CA HIS A 106 0.68 6.79 2.10
C HIS A 106 2.21 6.96 2.09
N LEU A 107 2.75 7.88 1.29
CA LEU A 107 4.16 8.24 1.28
C LEU A 107 4.54 9.35 2.27
N ASP A 108 3.56 10.03 2.88
CA ASP A 108 3.83 11.11 3.83
C ASP A 108 4.20 10.54 5.21
N LEU A 109 5.35 10.95 5.76
CA LEU A 109 5.82 10.50 7.07
C LEU A 109 4.87 10.87 8.21
N ALA A 110 4.11 11.96 8.08
CA ALA A 110 3.10 12.36 9.07
C ALA A 110 1.93 11.37 9.15
N SER A 111 1.70 10.58 8.12
CA SER A 111 0.62 9.59 8.04
C SER A 111 0.71 8.48 9.09
N ALA A 112 1.90 8.23 9.64
CA ALA A 112 2.08 7.30 10.77
C ALA A 112 1.29 7.68 12.04
N GLN A 113 0.87 8.95 12.16
CA GLN A 113 0.13 9.51 13.30
C GLN A 113 -1.24 10.06 12.89
N ALA A 114 -1.66 9.79 11.66
CA ALA A 114 -2.95 10.20 11.12
C ALA A 114 -4.08 9.28 11.60
N ARG A 115 -5.26 9.40 10.99
CA ARG A 115 -6.36 8.45 11.23
C ARG A 115 -5.91 7.00 11.01
N PRO A 116 -6.46 6.04 11.76
CA PRO A 116 -6.01 4.64 11.70
C PRO A 116 -5.97 4.04 10.28
N GLU A 117 -6.93 4.39 9.43
CA GLU A 117 -6.98 3.89 8.04
C GLU A 117 -5.80 4.40 7.19
N ILE A 118 -5.42 5.67 7.38
CA ILE A 118 -4.27 6.30 6.70
C ILE A 118 -2.96 5.70 7.24
N ALA A 119 -2.84 5.62 8.57
CA ALA A 119 -1.67 5.03 9.22
C ALA A 119 -1.48 3.56 8.83
N LEU A 120 -2.58 2.78 8.67
CA LEU A 120 -2.53 1.39 8.23
C LEU A 120 -1.81 1.25 6.90
N VAL A 121 -2.22 2.03 5.89
CA VAL A 121 -1.61 1.94 4.54
C VAL A 121 -0.17 2.39 4.58
N HIS A 122 0.13 3.54 5.19
CA HIS A 122 1.49 4.07 5.32
C HIS A 122 2.44 3.10 6.01
N LEU A 123 2.06 2.63 7.22
CA LEU A 123 2.93 1.76 8.01
C LEU A 123 3.09 0.38 7.38
N GLY A 124 2.01 -0.17 6.81
CA GLY A 124 2.05 -1.47 6.13
C GLY A 124 2.93 -1.44 4.89
N ALA A 125 2.78 -0.43 4.03
CA ALA A 125 3.61 -0.25 2.85
C ALA A 125 5.08 -0.02 3.24
N ALA A 126 5.37 0.86 4.20
CA ALA A 126 6.74 1.12 4.65
C ALA A 126 7.39 -0.11 5.31
N ALA A 127 6.62 -0.91 6.06
CA ALA A 127 7.12 -2.17 6.62
C ALA A 127 7.51 -3.16 5.52
N ASP A 128 6.66 -3.31 4.50
CA ASP A 128 6.97 -4.23 3.40
C ASP A 128 8.09 -3.73 2.49
N VAL A 129 8.10 -2.44 2.14
CA VAL A 129 9.04 -1.91 1.14
C VAL A 129 10.45 -1.75 1.70
N ILE A 130 10.58 -1.16 2.90
CA ILE A 130 11.88 -0.79 3.48
C ILE A 130 12.12 -1.39 4.87
N GLY A 131 11.22 -2.24 5.38
CA GLY A 131 11.36 -2.86 6.70
C GLY A 131 11.06 -1.91 7.87
N LEU A 132 10.40 -0.77 7.65
CA LEU A 132 10.10 0.18 8.72
C LEU A 132 9.20 -0.48 9.78
N ARG A 133 9.64 -0.45 11.06
CA ARG A 133 8.92 -1.06 12.20
C ARG A 133 8.66 -2.57 12.08
N VAL A 134 9.38 -3.27 11.22
CA VAL A 134 9.24 -4.73 11.09
C VAL A 134 9.51 -5.45 12.42
N ASP A 135 10.39 -4.90 13.27
CA ASP A 135 10.69 -5.45 14.60
C ASP A 135 9.50 -5.35 15.59
N ASN A 136 8.49 -4.53 15.26
CA ASN A 136 7.25 -4.43 16.05
C ASN A 136 6.19 -5.46 15.61
N LEU A 137 6.46 -6.23 14.55
CA LEU A 137 5.57 -7.28 14.07
C LEU A 137 5.92 -8.61 14.73
N PRO A 138 4.91 -9.42 15.14
CA PRO A 138 5.16 -10.79 15.61
C PRO A 138 5.85 -11.62 14.51
N GLY A 139 6.90 -12.36 14.87
CA GLY A 139 7.63 -13.22 13.93
C GLY A 139 6.75 -14.24 13.23
N GLU A 140 5.82 -14.87 13.98
CA GLU A 140 4.85 -15.81 13.41
C GLU A 140 3.94 -15.17 12.35
N LEU A 141 3.55 -13.91 12.53
CA LEU A 141 2.77 -13.18 11.53
C LEU A 141 3.60 -12.96 10.26
N ILE A 142 4.85 -12.51 10.41
CA ILE A 142 5.74 -12.29 9.27
C ILE A 142 5.91 -13.59 8.46
N GLU A 143 6.21 -14.69 9.14
CA GLU A 143 6.39 -15.99 8.50
C GLU A 143 5.12 -16.44 7.76
N GLU A 144 3.94 -16.34 8.39
CA GLU A 144 2.67 -16.74 7.77
C GLU A 144 2.34 -15.85 6.56
N VAL A 145 2.57 -14.53 6.66
CA VAL A 145 2.34 -13.58 5.57
C VAL A 145 3.28 -13.86 4.41
N LEU A 146 4.58 -14.04 4.66
CA LEU A 146 5.57 -14.29 3.60
C LEU A 146 5.39 -15.66 2.93
N ASN A 147 4.93 -16.67 3.67
CA ASN A 147 4.58 -17.97 3.10
C ASN A 147 3.36 -17.91 2.18
N THR A 148 2.39 -17.03 2.48
CA THR A 148 1.16 -16.87 1.68
C THR A 148 1.37 -15.92 0.50
N TYR A 149 2.11 -14.85 0.73
CA TYR A 149 2.42 -13.78 -0.23
C TYR A 149 3.93 -13.55 -0.30
N PRO A 150 4.68 -14.38 -1.04
CA PRO A 150 6.14 -14.29 -1.13
C PRO A 150 6.62 -12.93 -1.64
N ARG A 151 7.79 -12.50 -1.15
CA ARG A 151 8.45 -11.27 -1.62
C ARG A 151 9.35 -11.48 -2.84
N GLN A 152 9.53 -12.72 -3.27
CA GLN A 152 10.44 -13.03 -4.37
C GLN A 152 10.13 -12.19 -5.63
N GLY A 153 11.13 -11.49 -6.14
CA GLY A 153 11.00 -10.63 -7.32
C GLY A 153 10.37 -9.25 -7.05
N PHE A 154 9.98 -8.94 -5.81
CA PHE A 154 9.32 -7.67 -5.48
C PHE A 154 10.20 -6.46 -5.81
N VAL A 155 11.44 -6.44 -5.34
CA VAL A 155 12.38 -5.33 -5.59
C VAL A 155 12.65 -5.18 -7.08
N ASP A 156 12.87 -6.29 -7.78
CA ASP A 156 13.16 -6.30 -9.23
C ASP A 156 11.99 -5.77 -10.08
N ALA A 157 10.75 -5.99 -9.64
CA ALA A 157 9.56 -5.51 -10.32
C ALA A 157 9.23 -4.05 -9.98
N VAL A 158 9.22 -3.70 -8.68
CA VAL A 158 8.67 -2.42 -8.22
C VAL A 158 9.70 -1.30 -8.27
N LEU A 159 10.98 -1.56 -7.94
CA LEU A 159 11.99 -0.50 -7.94
C LEU A 159 12.15 0.18 -9.32
N PRO A 160 12.22 -0.53 -10.47
CA PRO A 160 12.26 0.14 -11.77
C PRO A 160 10.98 0.95 -12.08
N ALA A 161 9.82 0.53 -11.56
CA ALA A 161 8.59 1.31 -11.72
C ALA A 161 8.66 2.63 -10.94
N LEU A 162 9.15 2.60 -9.70
CA LEU A 162 9.38 3.81 -8.90
C LEU A 162 10.46 4.72 -9.50
N GLU A 163 11.56 4.16 -10.01
CA GLU A 163 12.60 4.93 -10.69
C GLU A 163 12.04 5.69 -11.91
N ARG A 164 11.18 5.05 -12.72
CA ARG A 164 10.46 5.75 -13.81
C ARG A 164 9.55 6.88 -13.32
N GLN A 165 8.88 6.70 -12.16
CA GLN A 165 8.09 7.78 -11.56
C GLN A 165 8.98 8.96 -11.14
N VAL A 166 10.14 8.68 -10.53
CA VAL A 166 11.13 9.70 -10.12
C VAL A 166 11.65 10.49 -11.33
N GLU A 167 12.01 9.81 -12.41
CA GLU A 167 12.51 10.45 -13.63
C GLU A 167 11.44 11.35 -14.29
N ARG A 168 10.21 10.86 -14.39
CA ARG A 168 9.11 11.58 -15.05
C ARG A 168 8.50 12.66 -14.17
N LYS A 169 8.57 12.50 -12.86
CA LYS A 169 7.87 13.36 -11.87
C LYS A 169 8.83 13.79 -10.75
N PRO A 170 9.84 14.62 -11.06
CA PRO A 170 10.94 14.94 -10.14
C PRO A 170 10.51 15.70 -8.87
N GLU A 171 9.32 16.33 -8.88
CA GLU A 171 8.77 17.03 -7.72
C GLU A 171 7.82 16.17 -6.86
N SER A 172 7.57 14.92 -7.25
CA SER A 172 6.70 14.00 -6.51
C SER A 172 7.28 13.61 -5.15
N THR A 173 6.43 13.13 -4.25
CA THR A 173 6.82 12.65 -2.91
C THR A 173 7.84 11.53 -3.02
N ILE A 174 7.64 10.57 -3.92
CA ILE A 174 8.59 9.47 -4.11
C ILE A 174 9.96 9.98 -4.58
N ALA A 175 10.01 10.98 -5.48
CA ALA A 175 11.29 11.57 -5.91
C ALA A 175 12.01 12.27 -4.77
N GLN A 176 11.28 12.92 -3.87
CA GLN A 176 11.85 13.51 -2.65
C GLN A 176 12.41 12.44 -1.72
N LEU A 177 11.72 11.32 -1.51
CA LEU A 177 12.20 10.19 -0.69
C LEU A 177 13.46 9.56 -1.30
N PHE A 178 13.53 9.36 -2.61
CA PHE A 178 14.73 8.85 -3.27
C PHE A 178 15.96 9.73 -3.01
N ARG A 179 15.78 11.06 -3.03
CA ARG A 179 16.86 12.02 -2.76
C ARG A 179 17.23 12.09 -1.28
N ALA A 180 16.23 12.12 -0.39
CA ALA A 180 16.44 12.38 1.04
C ALA A 180 17.05 11.19 1.78
N VAL A 181 16.62 9.96 1.47
CA VAL A 181 16.97 8.77 2.26
C VAL A 181 17.57 7.63 1.43
N ARG A 182 17.91 7.87 0.16
CA ARG A 182 18.40 6.83 -0.77
C ARG A 182 17.43 5.64 -0.81
N PHE A 183 16.17 5.93 -1.05
CA PHE A 183 15.04 5.00 -0.89
C PHE A 183 15.26 3.66 -1.59
N GLY A 184 15.82 3.66 -2.81
CA GLY A 184 16.14 2.44 -3.54
C GLY A 184 17.16 1.52 -2.82
N ASP A 185 18.12 2.10 -2.08
CA ASP A 185 19.05 1.30 -1.27
C ASP A 185 18.36 0.68 -0.06
N LEU A 186 17.43 1.41 0.57
CA LEU A 186 16.60 0.89 1.66
C LEU A 186 15.72 -0.28 1.18
N MET A 187 15.15 -0.19 -0.02
CA MET A 187 14.38 -1.30 -0.61
C MET A 187 15.25 -2.56 -0.77
N ARG A 188 16.46 -2.42 -1.32
CA ARG A 188 17.40 -3.55 -1.52
C ARG A 188 17.93 -4.14 -0.21
N ALA A 189 17.94 -3.35 0.86
CA ALA A 189 18.39 -3.76 2.20
C ALA A 189 17.23 -4.18 3.11
N CYS A 190 16.02 -4.36 2.60
CA CYS A 190 14.86 -4.69 3.41
C CYS A 190 15.07 -6.02 4.16
N PRO A 191 14.94 -6.06 5.49
CA PRO A 191 15.22 -7.26 6.29
C PRO A 191 14.24 -8.40 6.01
N LEU A 192 13.12 -8.15 5.36
CA LEU A 192 12.16 -9.19 4.95
C LEU A 192 12.68 -10.08 3.82
N ASP A 193 13.66 -9.63 3.03
CA ASP A 193 14.24 -10.42 1.93
C ASP A 193 15.24 -11.47 2.42
N ALA A 194 15.66 -11.41 3.68
CA ALA A 194 16.54 -12.38 4.32
C ALA A 194 15.79 -13.47 5.12
N ARG A 195 14.47 -13.47 5.08
CA ARG A 195 13.59 -14.38 5.85
C ARG A 195 12.99 -15.48 5.00
#